data_9352d1f3490aef3b80eab850739c62e8
#
_entry.id   9352d1f3490aef3b80eab850739c62e8
#
_cell.length_a   1.000
_cell.length_b   1.000
_cell.length_c   1.000
_cell.angle_alpha   90.00
_cell.angle_beta   90.00
_cell.angle_gamma   90.00
#
_symmetry.space_group_name_H-M   'P 1'
#
loop_
_entity.id
_entity.type
_entity.pdbx_description
1 polymer ?
#
loop_
_entity_poly.entity_id
_entity_poly.type
_entity_poly.pdbx_seq_one_letter_code
_entity_poly.pdbx_strand_id
1 'polypeptide(L)'
;LIFGIIAILVVGYNSDDFAAFRDTQENTNNAYRYITKGDLTRSWLLWHWFCEALYNYERMQGIGFCNAMVPLLNKIYKDDKAGLVSAMKRHAMFFNTDHDFGGMILGICTSMEEQKKDGADIPDEAFVALKSGLMGPCAGVGDTLSQVVLIPILAVIFINLTTQRAVWA
;
A
#
# COMPACT_ATOMS: atom_id res chain seq x y z
N LEU A 1 -7.09 -0.14 -12.82
CA LEU A 1 -7.99 -0.85 -13.78
C LEU A 1 -7.81 -2.37 -13.70
N ILE A 2 -6.57 -2.90 -13.74
CA ILE A 2 -6.28 -4.35 -13.68
C ILE A 2 -6.73 -4.96 -12.34
N PHE A 3 -6.54 -4.29 -11.22
CA PHE A 3 -6.95 -4.77 -9.89
C PHE A 3 -8.49 -4.78 -9.70
N GLY A 4 -9.21 -3.84 -10.29
CA GLY A 4 -10.68 -3.88 -10.31
C GLY A 4 -11.22 -5.09 -11.05
N ILE A 5 -10.56 -5.48 -12.14
CA ILE A 5 -10.95 -6.65 -12.94
C ILE A 5 -10.67 -7.96 -12.19
N ILE A 6 -9.54 -8.06 -11.47
CA ILE A 6 -9.20 -9.24 -10.66
C ILE A 6 -10.16 -9.38 -9.47
N ALA A 7 -10.51 -8.28 -8.79
CA ALA A 7 -11.49 -8.31 -7.70
C ALA A 7 -12.88 -8.75 -8.20
N ILE A 8 -13.29 -8.34 -9.39
CA ILE A 8 -14.55 -8.74 -10.02
C ILE A 8 -14.56 -10.23 -10.37
N LEU A 9 -13.44 -10.79 -10.82
CA LEU A 9 -13.31 -12.21 -11.18
C LEU A 9 -13.23 -13.15 -9.97
N VAL A 10 -12.76 -12.68 -8.82
CA VAL A 10 -12.56 -13.51 -7.61
C VAL A 10 -13.80 -13.54 -6.71
N VAL A 11 -14.64 -12.50 -6.74
CA VAL A 11 -15.78 -12.37 -5.78
C VAL A 11 -17.15 -12.76 -6.39
N GLY A 12 -17.22 -13.08 -7.68
CA GLY A 12 -18.51 -13.45 -8.33
C GLY A 12 -19.41 -12.22 -8.49
N TYR A 13 -19.56 -11.80 -9.71
CA TYR A 13 -20.22 -10.56 -10.13
C TYR A 13 -21.71 -10.52 -9.82
N ASN A 14 -22.18 -9.54 -9.06
CA ASN A 14 -23.55 -9.06 -9.01
C ASN A 14 -23.59 -7.57 -9.38
N SER A 15 -24.63 -7.13 -10.12
CA SER A 15 -24.78 -5.75 -10.59
C SER A 15 -24.81 -4.71 -9.47
N ASP A 16 -25.30 -5.11 -8.29
CA ASP A 16 -25.39 -4.25 -7.11
C ASP A 16 -24.02 -4.00 -6.47
N ASP A 17 -23.14 -5.01 -6.53
CA ASP A 17 -21.74 -4.86 -6.05
C ASP A 17 -20.94 -3.90 -6.94
N PHE A 18 -21.25 -3.84 -8.24
CA PHE A 18 -20.60 -2.89 -9.15
C PHE A 18 -21.11 -1.45 -8.95
N ALA A 19 -22.38 -1.27 -8.63
CA ALA A 19 -22.91 0.04 -8.26
C ALA A 19 -22.29 0.53 -6.96
N ALA A 20 -22.20 -0.33 -5.93
CA ALA A 20 -21.51 -0.02 -4.67
C ALA A 20 -20.02 0.26 -4.88
N PHE A 21 -19.34 -0.48 -5.76
CA PHE A 21 -17.94 -0.21 -6.13
C PHE A 21 -17.78 1.13 -6.86
N ARG A 22 -18.69 1.47 -7.77
CA ARG A 22 -18.69 2.78 -8.47
C ARG A 22 -18.95 3.93 -7.51
N ASP A 23 -19.93 3.79 -6.62
CA ASP A 23 -20.26 4.79 -5.60
C ASP A 23 -19.09 4.95 -4.60
N THR A 24 -18.38 3.86 -4.31
CA THR A 24 -17.13 3.89 -3.54
C THR A 24 -16.02 4.64 -4.31
N GLN A 25 -15.92 4.48 -5.63
CA GLN A 25 -14.94 5.21 -6.46
C GLN A 25 -15.28 6.71 -6.59
N GLU A 26 -16.56 7.05 -6.67
CA GLU A 26 -17.01 8.44 -6.70
C GLU A 26 -16.83 9.11 -5.34
N ASN A 27 -17.08 8.38 -4.26
CA ASN A 27 -16.81 8.81 -2.88
C ASN A 27 -15.30 8.92 -2.59
N THR A 28 -14.46 8.05 -3.17
CA THR A 28 -12.99 8.17 -3.06
C THR A 28 -12.44 9.39 -3.81
N ASN A 29 -13.05 9.84 -4.88
CA ASN A 29 -12.67 11.10 -5.53
C ASN A 29 -13.02 12.34 -4.67
N ASN A 30 -14.01 12.23 -3.80
CA ASN A 30 -14.36 13.25 -2.79
C ASN A 30 -13.68 13.03 -1.44
N ALA A 31 -13.08 11.86 -1.19
CA ALA A 31 -12.49 11.47 0.08
C ALA A 31 -11.14 12.16 0.35
N TYR A 32 -10.37 12.49 -0.69
CA TYR A 32 -9.07 13.14 -0.52
C TYR A 32 -9.20 14.66 -0.47
N ARG A 33 -9.48 15.18 0.72
CA ARG A 33 -9.70 16.61 0.95
C ARG A 33 -8.41 17.40 1.11
N TYR A 34 -7.38 16.77 1.67
CA TYR A 34 -6.09 17.41 1.98
C TYR A 34 -4.98 16.99 1.02
N ILE A 35 -5.16 15.93 0.22
CA ILE A 35 -4.13 15.22 -0.51
C ILE A 35 -4.43 15.22 -2.01
N THR A 36 -3.42 15.46 -2.82
CA THR A 36 -3.50 15.38 -4.28
C THR A 36 -3.02 14.01 -4.77
N LYS A 37 -3.39 13.66 -6.02
CA LYS A 37 -2.85 12.46 -6.70
C LYS A 37 -1.32 12.44 -6.74
N GLY A 38 -0.68 13.60 -6.88
CA GLY A 38 0.77 13.73 -6.87
C GLY A 38 1.38 13.38 -5.51
N ASP A 39 0.71 13.72 -4.42
CA ASP A 39 1.15 13.37 -3.07
C ASP A 39 1.08 11.87 -2.84
N LEU A 40 0.00 11.22 -3.27
CA LEU A 40 -0.14 9.77 -3.21
C LEU A 40 0.93 9.07 -4.03
N THR A 41 1.20 9.54 -5.26
CA THR A 41 2.26 8.98 -6.11
C THR A 41 3.63 9.12 -5.45
N ARG A 42 3.93 10.29 -4.87
CA ARG A 42 5.19 10.51 -4.13
C ARG A 42 5.31 9.56 -2.93
N SER A 43 4.25 9.41 -2.17
CA SER A 43 4.21 8.52 -1.01
C SER A 43 4.35 7.05 -1.43
N TRP A 44 3.68 6.63 -2.51
CA TRP A 44 3.83 5.31 -3.08
C TRP A 44 5.27 5.04 -3.56
N LEU A 45 5.92 6.01 -4.22
CA LEU A 45 7.33 5.90 -4.61
C LEU A 45 8.25 5.77 -3.40
N LEU A 46 8.01 6.55 -2.32
CA LEU A 46 8.75 6.41 -1.07
C LEU A 46 8.57 5.02 -0.46
N TRP A 47 7.37 4.48 -0.46
CA TRP A 47 7.11 3.11 -0.04
C TRP A 47 7.89 2.12 -0.90
N HIS A 48 7.71 2.17 -2.21
CA HIS A 48 8.30 1.22 -3.15
C HIS A 48 9.85 1.14 -3.05
N TRP A 49 10.52 2.29 -2.88
CA TRP A 49 11.98 2.33 -2.83
C TRP A 49 12.58 2.21 -1.43
N PHE A 50 11.85 2.52 -0.37
CA PHE A 50 12.38 2.63 0.99
C PHE A 50 11.65 1.79 2.03
N CYS A 51 10.70 0.94 1.64
CA CYS A 51 9.97 0.10 2.59
C CYS A 51 10.89 -0.78 3.45
N GLU A 52 12.02 -1.21 2.91
CA GLU A 52 12.98 -2.09 3.60
C GLU A 52 14.22 -1.35 4.13
N ALA A 53 14.35 -0.03 3.91
CA ALA A 53 15.54 0.71 4.29
C ALA A 53 15.84 0.70 5.80
N LEU A 54 14.82 0.52 6.64
CA LEU A 54 14.91 0.46 8.10
C LEU A 54 14.31 -0.83 8.67
N TYR A 55 14.45 -1.93 7.92
CA TYR A 55 13.94 -3.24 8.30
C TYR A 55 14.58 -3.75 9.59
N ASN A 56 13.76 -4.20 10.53
CA ASN A 56 14.21 -4.76 11.81
C ASN A 56 13.23 -5.83 12.32
N TYR A 57 13.68 -6.71 13.22
CA TYR A 57 12.87 -7.82 13.72
C TYR A 57 11.61 -7.41 14.51
N GLU A 58 11.63 -6.24 15.15
CA GLU A 58 10.52 -5.79 15.99
C GLU A 58 9.34 -5.26 15.16
N ARG A 59 9.64 -4.51 14.11
CA ARG A 59 8.62 -3.75 13.34
C ARG A 59 8.60 -4.08 11.86
N MET A 60 9.52 -4.90 11.38
CA MET A 60 9.71 -5.25 9.98
C MET A 60 9.77 -3.99 9.09
N GLN A 61 8.80 -3.82 8.21
CA GLN A 61 8.66 -2.67 7.31
C GLN A 61 7.94 -1.48 7.95
N GLY A 62 7.52 -1.56 9.23
CA GLY A 62 6.68 -0.55 9.87
C GLY A 62 7.26 0.87 9.84
N ILE A 63 8.60 1.02 10.01
CA ILE A 63 9.24 2.32 9.93
C ILE A 63 9.27 2.83 8.48
N GLY A 64 9.50 1.95 7.50
CA GLY A 64 9.41 2.27 6.07
C GLY A 64 8.00 2.74 5.68
N PHE A 65 6.97 2.05 6.20
CA PHE A 65 5.58 2.44 6.00
C PHE A 65 5.27 3.83 6.59
N CYS A 66 5.72 4.08 7.83
CA CYS A 66 5.59 5.39 8.46
C CYS A 66 6.31 6.47 7.65
N ASN A 67 7.53 6.21 7.18
CA ASN A 67 8.29 7.15 6.34
C ASN A 67 7.54 7.51 5.05
N ALA A 68 6.91 6.52 4.41
CA ALA A 68 6.08 6.75 3.22
C ALA A 68 4.83 7.58 3.54
N MET A 69 4.25 7.42 4.73
CA MET A 69 3.09 8.21 5.19
C MET A 69 3.44 9.65 5.58
N VAL A 70 4.67 9.96 5.98
CA VAL A 70 5.06 11.29 6.49
C VAL A 70 4.65 12.46 5.60
N PRO A 71 4.86 12.45 4.26
CA PRO A 71 4.44 13.56 3.40
C PRO A 71 2.93 13.82 3.44
N LEU A 72 2.13 12.74 3.56
CA LEU A 72 0.67 12.80 3.61
C LEU A 72 0.21 13.30 4.98
N LEU A 73 0.74 12.73 6.06
CA LEU A 73 0.42 13.11 7.42
C LEU A 73 0.74 14.58 7.72
N ASN A 74 1.87 15.10 7.20
CA ASN A 74 2.23 16.51 7.34
C ASN A 74 1.21 17.45 6.68
N LYS A 75 0.52 17.01 5.64
CA LYS A 75 -0.55 17.79 5.00
C LYS A 75 -1.86 17.69 5.78
N ILE A 76 -2.25 16.47 6.18
CA ILE A 76 -3.47 16.21 6.94
C ILE A 76 -3.43 16.93 8.31
N TYR A 77 -2.30 16.84 9.01
CA TYR A 77 -2.12 17.36 10.37
C TYR A 77 -1.27 18.63 10.42
N LYS A 78 -1.33 19.47 9.37
CA LYS A 78 -0.48 20.68 9.22
C LYS A 78 -0.48 21.57 10.46
N ASP A 79 -1.65 21.77 11.07
CA ASP A 79 -1.82 22.67 12.21
C ASP A 79 -2.01 21.91 13.55
N ASP A 80 -1.75 20.60 13.56
CA ASP A 80 -1.97 19.72 14.71
C ASP A 80 -0.76 18.80 14.94
N LYS A 81 0.23 19.31 15.65
CA LYS A 81 1.44 18.54 15.98
C LYS A 81 1.18 17.32 16.86
N ALA A 82 0.19 17.40 17.76
CA ALA A 82 -0.14 16.28 18.63
C ALA A 82 -0.78 15.15 17.82
N GLY A 83 -1.72 15.48 16.93
CA GLY A 83 -2.32 14.55 15.98
C GLY A 83 -1.28 13.92 15.04
N LEU A 84 -0.35 14.72 14.51
CA LEU A 84 0.75 14.22 13.67
C LEU A 84 1.60 13.19 14.39
N VAL A 85 2.04 13.47 15.62
CA VAL A 85 2.85 12.54 16.42
C VAL A 85 2.09 11.25 16.72
N SER A 86 0.80 11.35 17.06
CA SER A 86 -0.07 10.19 17.26
C SER A 86 -0.18 9.35 16.00
N ALA A 87 -0.44 9.98 14.85
CA ALA A 87 -0.51 9.31 13.54
C ALA A 87 0.81 8.58 13.20
N MET A 88 1.94 9.25 13.35
CA MET A 88 3.25 8.61 13.10
C MET A 88 3.48 7.40 14.01
N LYS A 89 3.13 7.46 15.29
CA LYS A 89 3.27 6.31 16.22
C LYS A 89 2.43 5.12 15.77
N ARG A 90 1.16 5.30 15.37
CA ARG A 90 0.30 4.19 14.91
C ARG A 90 0.74 3.61 13.58
N HIS A 91 1.39 4.40 12.71
CA HIS A 91 1.90 3.90 11.45
C HIS A 91 3.30 3.27 11.54
N ALA A 92 4.10 3.62 12.56
CA ALA A 92 5.40 3.01 12.84
C ALA A 92 5.33 1.64 13.55
N MET A 93 4.14 1.10 13.80
CA MET A 93 3.94 -0.24 14.38
C MET A 93 4.33 -1.33 13.39
N PHE A 94 4.32 -2.59 13.87
CA PHE A 94 4.61 -3.76 13.06
C PHE A 94 3.82 -3.76 11.75
N PHE A 95 4.54 -3.95 10.64
CA PHE A 95 3.96 -4.07 9.31
C PHE A 95 4.91 -4.86 8.42
N ASN A 96 4.39 -5.85 7.70
CA ASN A 96 5.19 -6.64 6.74
C ASN A 96 4.29 -7.20 5.66
N THR A 97 4.54 -6.81 4.41
CA THR A 97 3.80 -7.26 3.24
C THR A 97 4.67 -7.16 1.99
N ASP A 98 4.20 -7.71 0.88
CA ASP A 98 4.85 -7.48 -0.41
C ASP A 98 4.86 -5.98 -0.76
N HIS A 99 5.98 -5.48 -1.30
CA HIS A 99 6.18 -4.06 -1.55
C HIS A 99 5.31 -3.50 -2.68
N ASP A 100 4.93 -4.31 -3.67
CA ASP A 100 4.07 -3.85 -4.77
C ASP A 100 2.63 -3.67 -4.29
N PHE A 101 2.13 -4.58 -3.46
CA PHE A 101 0.77 -4.56 -2.94
C PHE A 101 0.60 -3.71 -1.67
N GLY A 102 1.66 -3.49 -0.93
CA GLY A 102 1.64 -2.64 0.28
C GLY A 102 1.18 -1.20 0.04
N GLY A 103 1.40 -0.68 -1.18
CA GLY A 103 0.92 0.63 -1.59
C GLY A 103 -0.60 0.81 -1.53
N MET A 104 -1.38 -0.27 -1.67
CA MET A 104 -2.85 -0.21 -1.50
C MET A 104 -3.22 0.08 -0.03
N ILE A 105 -2.55 -0.59 0.91
CA ILE A 105 -2.78 -0.40 2.34
C ILE A 105 -2.43 1.04 2.75
N LEU A 106 -1.37 1.61 2.16
CA LEU A 106 -1.00 3.01 2.36
C LEU A 106 -2.13 3.97 1.93
N GLY A 107 -2.75 3.73 0.77
CA GLY A 107 -3.88 4.53 0.28
C GLY A 107 -5.10 4.45 1.22
N ILE A 108 -5.45 3.25 1.70
CA ILE A 108 -6.57 3.05 2.62
C ILE A 108 -6.28 3.75 3.96
N CYS A 109 -5.09 3.57 4.53
CA CYS A 109 -4.70 4.24 5.77
C CYS A 109 -4.75 5.77 5.63
N THR A 110 -4.36 6.31 4.46
CA THR A 110 -4.44 7.74 4.17
C THR A 110 -5.86 8.26 4.22
N SER A 111 -6.79 7.56 3.56
CA SER A 111 -8.21 7.92 3.58
C SER A 111 -8.80 7.86 5.00
N MET A 112 -8.41 6.88 5.81
CA MET A 112 -8.83 6.80 7.22
C MET A 112 -8.28 7.96 8.05
N GLU A 113 -7.03 8.40 7.81
CA GLU A 113 -6.45 9.57 8.50
C GLU A 113 -7.17 10.87 8.15
N GLU A 114 -7.56 11.06 6.89
CA GLU A 114 -8.37 12.21 6.48
C GLU A 114 -9.74 12.20 7.17
N GLN A 115 -10.43 11.06 7.17
CA GLN A 115 -11.73 10.94 7.86
C GLN A 115 -11.61 11.18 9.37
N LYS A 116 -10.57 10.64 10.01
CA LYS A 116 -10.30 10.87 11.43
C LYS A 116 -10.03 12.35 11.72
N LYS A 117 -9.31 13.04 10.85
CA LYS A 117 -9.06 14.48 10.96
C LYS A 117 -10.34 15.30 10.79
N ASP A 118 -11.25 14.85 9.93
CA ASP A 118 -12.56 15.49 9.72
C ASP A 118 -13.58 15.20 10.85
N GLY A 119 -13.17 14.48 11.90
CA GLY A 119 -13.96 14.24 13.11
C GLY A 119 -14.66 12.89 13.16
N ALA A 120 -14.35 11.96 12.25
CA ALA A 120 -14.83 10.59 12.38
C ALA A 120 -14.20 9.91 13.61
N ASP A 121 -15.02 9.21 14.38
CA ASP A 121 -14.58 8.45 15.55
C ASP A 121 -13.93 7.11 15.10
N ILE A 122 -12.69 7.21 14.61
CA ILE A 122 -11.90 6.04 14.18
C ILE A 122 -10.85 5.77 15.27
N PRO A 123 -10.98 4.67 16.02
CA PRO A 123 -10.01 4.29 17.04
C PRO A 123 -8.67 3.89 16.40
N ASP A 124 -7.57 4.06 17.14
CA ASP A 124 -6.24 3.71 16.64
C ASP A 124 -6.10 2.21 16.35
N GLU A 125 -6.85 1.38 17.08
CA GLU A 125 -6.93 -0.06 16.90
C GLU A 125 -7.50 -0.46 15.51
N ALA A 126 -8.35 0.37 14.93
CA ALA A 126 -8.91 0.14 13.59
C ALA A 126 -7.81 0.16 12.52
N PHE A 127 -6.82 1.05 12.64
CA PHE A 127 -5.67 1.07 11.73
C PHE A 127 -4.80 -0.18 11.89
N VAL A 128 -4.61 -0.63 13.12
CA VAL A 128 -3.85 -1.85 13.41
C VAL A 128 -4.57 -3.07 12.85
N ALA A 129 -5.87 -3.18 13.10
CA ALA A 129 -6.71 -4.27 12.60
C ALA A 129 -6.73 -4.32 11.07
N LEU A 130 -6.90 -3.18 10.39
CA LEU A 130 -6.84 -3.08 8.94
C LEU A 130 -5.50 -3.56 8.40
N LYS A 131 -4.40 -3.01 8.92
CA LYS A 131 -3.04 -3.36 8.49
C LYS A 131 -2.79 -4.85 8.70
N SER A 132 -3.10 -5.37 9.87
CA SER A 132 -2.91 -6.79 10.20
C SER A 132 -3.78 -7.72 9.34
N GLY A 133 -5.01 -7.32 9.05
CA GLY A 133 -5.93 -8.09 8.20
C GLY A 133 -5.50 -8.15 6.73
N LEU A 134 -4.88 -7.08 6.22
CA LEU A 134 -4.49 -6.99 4.81
C LEU A 134 -3.04 -7.44 4.54
N MET A 135 -2.15 -7.38 5.53
CA MET A 135 -0.73 -7.78 5.36
C MET A 135 -0.58 -9.18 4.75
N GLY A 136 -1.23 -10.17 5.33
CA GLY A 136 -1.13 -11.56 4.90
C GLY A 136 -1.63 -11.80 3.48
N PRO A 137 -2.89 -11.45 3.15
CA PRO A 137 -3.41 -11.57 1.80
C PRO A 137 -2.59 -10.82 0.74
N CYS A 138 -2.17 -9.59 1.03
CA CYS A 138 -1.34 -8.81 0.12
C CYS A 138 0.05 -9.43 -0.09
N ALA A 139 0.69 -9.94 0.97
CA ALA A 139 1.95 -10.68 0.86
C ALA A 139 1.75 -11.97 0.06
N GLY A 140 0.72 -12.76 0.37
CA GLY A 140 0.48 -14.03 -0.32
C GLY A 140 0.29 -13.88 -1.83
N VAL A 141 -0.43 -12.86 -2.27
CA VAL A 141 -0.62 -12.57 -3.70
C VAL A 141 0.66 -11.95 -4.30
N GLY A 142 1.24 -10.96 -3.66
CA GLY A 142 2.38 -10.21 -4.15
C GLY A 142 3.63 -11.09 -4.28
N ASP A 143 4.02 -11.78 -3.22
CA ASP A 143 5.18 -12.67 -3.22
C ASP A 143 5.03 -13.82 -4.23
N THR A 144 3.82 -14.35 -4.39
CA THR A 144 3.56 -15.39 -5.39
C THR A 144 3.77 -14.86 -6.81
N LEU A 145 3.24 -13.70 -7.13
CA LEU A 145 3.36 -13.12 -8.46
C LEU A 145 4.78 -12.64 -8.75
N SER A 146 5.39 -11.91 -7.83
CA SER A 146 6.72 -11.32 -8.04
C SER A 146 7.83 -12.36 -7.90
N GLN A 147 7.91 -13.08 -6.80
CA GLN A 147 9.05 -13.93 -6.48
C GLN A 147 8.92 -15.34 -7.02
N VAL A 148 7.74 -15.93 -7.00
CA VAL A 148 7.54 -17.33 -7.44
C VAL A 148 7.31 -17.42 -8.95
N VAL A 149 6.69 -16.42 -9.59
CA VAL A 149 6.37 -16.46 -11.02
C VAL A 149 7.31 -15.58 -11.83
N LEU A 150 7.34 -14.27 -11.57
CA LEU A 150 8.01 -13.31 -12.44
C LEU A 150 9.53 -13.44 -12.39
N ILE A 151 10.14 -13.49 -11.20
CA ILE A 151 11.60 -13.57 -11.03
C ILE A 151 12.18 -14.85 -11.66
N PRO A 152 11.64 -16.06 -11.43
CA PRO A 152 12.16 -17.26 -12.08
C PRO A 152 12.05 -17.23 -13.61
N ILE A 153 10.94 -16.73 -14.16
CA ILE A 153 10.77 -16.59 -15.62
C ILE A 153 11.85 -15.66 -16.20
N LEU A 154 12.01 -14.48 -15.61
CA LEU A 154 13.03 -13.51 -16.03
C LEU A 154 14.44 -14.10 -15.88
N ALA A 155 14.73 -14.78 -14.79
CA ALA A 155 16.03 -15.43 -14.57
C ALA A 155 16.36 -16.44 -15.67
N VAL A 156 15.40 -17.30 -16.03
CA VAL A 156 15.59 -18.28 -17.13
C VAL A 156 15.85 -17.56 -18.46
N ILE A 157 15.10 -16.50 -18.78
CA ILE A 157 15.29 -15.72 -19.99
C ILE A 157 16.68 -15.09 -20.02
N PHE A 158 17.11 -14.43 -18.95
CA PHE A 158 18.43 -13.79 -18.88
C PHE A 158 19.58 -14.77 -18.90
N ILE A 159 19.47 -15.92 -18.22
CA ILE A 159 20.47 -16.99 -18.26
C ILE A 159 20.63 -17.51 -19.70
N ASN A 160 19.53 -17.77 -20.40
CA ASN A 160 19.61 -18.23 -21.80
C ASN A 160 20.27 -17.17 -22.70
N LEU A 161 19.90 -15.89 -22.57
CA LEU A 161 20.48 -14.82 -23.37
C LEU A 161 21.99 -14.66 -23.11
N THR A 162 22.44 -14.78 -21.87
CA THR A 162 23.87 -14.68 -21.52
C THR A 162 24.64 -15.89 -21.99
N THR A 163 24.09 -17.09 -21.84
CA THR A 163 24.73 -18.33 -22.30
C THR A 163 24.91 -18.34 -23.84
N GLN A 164 23.89 -17.94 -24.59
CA GLN A 164 23.99 -17.83 -26.05
C GLN A 164 25.05 -16.80 -26.48
N ARG A 165 25.21 -15.68 -25.79
CA ARG A 165 26.26 -14.70 -26.10
C ARG A 165 27.65 -15.20 -25.73
N ALA A 166 27.81 -15.94 -24.66
CA ALA A 166 29.10 -16.51 -24.24
C ALA A 166 29.62 -17.59 -25.20
N VAL A 167 28.73 -18.26 -25.96
CA VAL A 167 29.13 -19.27 -26.99
C VAL A 167 29.71 -18.61 -28.24
N TRP A 168 29.48 -17.31 -28.49
CA TRP A 168 29.94 -16.56 -29.65
C TRP A 168 31.11 -15.61 -29.36
N ALA A 169 31.60 -15.57 -28.11
CA ALA A 169 32.75 -14.78 -27.67
C ALA A 169 34.01 -15.69 -27.47
#